data_6f3f9a052a4fb829f5b7e3e5daf18a62
#
_entry.id   6f3f9a052a4fb829f5b7e3e5daf18a62
#
_cell.length_a   1.000
_cell.length_b   1.000
_cell.length_c   1.000
_cell.angle_alpha   90.00
_cell.angle_beta   90.00
_cell.angle_gamma   90.00
#
_symmetry.space_group_name_H-M   'P 1'
#
loop_
_entity.id
_entity.type
_entity.pdbx_description
1 polymer ?
#
loop_
_entity_poly.entity_id
_entity_poly.type
_entity_poly.pdbx_seq_one_letter_code
_entity_poly.pdbx_strand_id
1 'polypeptide(L)'
;MLAPLTNTQSHEDGVLSDDEYYWLTKRAQGGFGITMSCASHVQDIGKGFPGQLGIFDDKHIKGLTKLTTKIKEHHSLAIAQLHHAGMRSPEELIDTQPVCPSDDSNTGARALTFDEVIQLRNDFISAAVRAQKSGYQGVEIHGAHGYILSQFLSSEINRRTDDYGGSIENRSRIIFEIVDGVINECGKDFILGVRLSPEGFGLKLAEIKEVCESLIATKKIDFLDISLWD
;
A
#
# COMPACT_ATOMS: atom_id res chain seq x y z
N MET A 1 12.87 -3.06 13.00
CA MET A 1 11.71 -2.46 12.30
C MET A 1 10.43 -2.98 12.93
N LEU A 2 9.46 -2.09 13.20
CA LEU A 2 8.09 -2.50 13.48
C LEU A 2 7.39 -2.69 12.14
N ALA A 3 6.96 -3.92 11.85
CA ALA A 3 6.16 -4.21 10.66
C ALA A 3 4.79 -3.52 10.74
N PRO A 4 4.17 -3.15 9.61
CA PRO A 4 2.84 -2.57 9.59
C PRO A 4 1.80 -3.62 10.04
N LEU A 5 1.05 -3.30 11.08
CA LEU A 5 0.02 -4.17 11.66
C LEU A 5 -1.32 -3.45 11.64
N THR A 6 -2.33 -4.10 11.09
CA THR A 6 -3.73 -3.66 11.20
C THR A 6 -4.14 -3.62 12.66
N ASN A 7 -4.58 -2.47 13.14
CA ASN A 7 -4.95 -2.25 14.54
C ASN A 7 -6.40 -1.76 14.72
N THR A 8 -7.09 -1.41 13.62
CA THR A 8 -8.50 -1.00 13.61
C THR A 8 -8.85 0.15 14.57
N GLN A 9 -7.90 1.07 14.80
CA GLN A 9 -8.03 2.09 15.84
C GLN A 9 -8.31 3.50 15.31
N SER A 10 -8.14 3.76 13.99
CA SER A 10 -8.46 5.06 13.40
C SER A 10 -9.97 5.32 13.35
N HIS A 11 -10.35 6.58 13.09
CA HIS A 11 -11.75 6.95 12.91
C HIS A 11 -12.34 6.34 11.63
N GLU A 12 -13.67 6.29 11.54
CA GLU A 12 -14.37 5.69 10.40
C GLU A 12 -14.01 6.35 9.06
N ASP A 13 -13.74 7.65 9.07
CA ASP A 13 -13.31 8.42 7.90
C ASP A 13 -11.81 8.32 7.58
N GLY A 14 -11.09 7.44 8.28
CA GLY A 14 -9.66 7.21 8.12
C GLY A 14 -8.76 8.24 8.81
N VAL A 15 -9.32 9.22 9.52
CA VAL A 15 -8.52 10.18 10.29
C VAL A 15 -7.88 9.48 11.49
N LEU A 16 -6.60 9.79 11.74
CA LEU A 16 -5.84 9.24 12.86
C LEU A 16 -6.53 9.51 14.20
N SER A 17 -6.78 8.47 14.98
CA SER A 17 -7.29 8.59 16.34
C SER A 17 -6.18 8.80 17.37
N ASP A 18 -6.55 9.19 18.58
CA ASP A 18 -5.59 9.27 19.69
C ASP A 18 -5.10 7.88 20.14
N ASP A 19 -5.93 6.83 20.00
CA ASP A 19 -5.55 5.46 20.33
C ASP A 19 -4.46 4.93 19.39
N GLU A 20 -4.63 5.09 18.07
CA GLU A 20 -3.60 4.69 17.10
C GLU A 20 -2.33 5.54 17.22
N TYR A 21 -2.49 6.86 17.43
CA TYR A 21 -1.37 7.73 17.74
C TYR A 21 -0.56 7.24 18.95
N TYR A 22 -1.26 6.94 20.06
CA TYR A 22 -0.62 6.42 21.28
C TYR A 22 0.05 5.07 21.01
N TRP A 23 -0.64 4.17 20.32
CA TRP A 23 -0.13 2.83 20.01
C TRP A 23 1.19 2.88 19.22
N LEU A 24 1.25 3.66 18.14
CA LEU A 24 2.44 3.79 17.28
C LEU A 24 3.59 4.52 18.00
N THR A 25 3.28 5.63 18.70
CA THR A 25 4.32 6.38 19.41
C THR A 25 4.95 5.59 20.55
N LYS A 26 4.20 4.72 21.24
CA LYS A 26 4.74 3.80 22.25
C LYS A 26 5.73 2.79 21.66
N ARG A 27 5.55 2.33 20.43
CA ARG A 27 6.52 1.45 19.74
C ARG A 27 7.80 2.19 19.42
N ALA A 28 7.71 3.40 18.90
CA ALA A 28 8.88 4.25 18.70
C ALA A 28 9.63 4.50 20.01
N GLN A 29 8.92 4.86 21.09
CA GLN A 29 9.48 5.03 22.44
C GLN A 29 10.13 3.74 22.96
N GLY A 30 9.60 2.57 22.61
CA GLY A 30 10.12 1.25 22.98
C GLY A 30 11.40 0.85 22.23
N GLY A 31 11.93 1.69 21.33
CA GLY A 31 13.23 1.50 20.69
C GLY A 31 13.19 0.88 19.29
N PHE A 32 12.04 0.82 18.62
CA PHE A 32 12.02 0.47 17.19
C PHE A 32 12.73 1.56 16.39
N GLY A 33 13.80 1.22 15.65
CA GLY A 33 14.52 2.16 14.78
C GLY A 33 13.73 2.57 13.53
N ILE A 34 12.77 1.75 13.12
CA ILE A 34 11.76 2.08 12.09
C ILE A 34 10.40 1.74 12.67
N THR A 35 9.50 2.71 12.69
CA THR A 35 8.08 2.54 13.04
C THR A 35 7.25 2.74 11.80
N MET A 36 6.63 1.67 11.32
CA MET A 36 5.77 1.70 10.15
C MET A 36 4.30 1.85 10.60
N SER A 37 3.60 2.85 10.06
CA SER A 37 2.16 2.95 10.26
C SER A 37 1.44 1.84 9.48
N CYS A 38 0.26 1.43 9.96
CA CYS A 38 -0.48 0.34 9.33
C CYS A 38 -0.95 0.72 7.92
N ALA A 39 -1.49 -0.27 7.22
CA ALA A 39 -2.00 -0.19 5.86
C ALA A 39 -2.93 1.02 5.66
N SER A 40 -2.38 2.13 5.19
CA SER A 40 -3.13 3.38 4.96
C SER A 40 -3.77 3.35 3.58
N HIS A 41 -5.10 3.43 3.51
CA HIS A 41 -5.78 3.30 2.21
C HIS A 41 -5.61 4.57 1.36
N VAL A 42 -5.25 4.36 0.07
CA VAL A 42 -4.91 5.42 -0.89
C VAL A 42 -6.09 5.93 -1.69
N GLN A 43 -7.22 5.25 -1.64
CA GLN A 43 -8.53 5.65 -2.15
C GLN A 43 -9.58 5.36 -1.09
N ASP A 44 -10.68 6.11 -1.05
CA ASP A 44 -11.77 5.87 -0.12
C ASP A 44 -12.36 4.46 -0.30
N ILE A 45 -12.58 4.07 -1.54
CA ILE A 45 -13.04 2.72 -1.94
C ILE A 45 -12.01 1.61 -1.71
N GLY A 46 -10.78 1.95 -1.32
CA GLY A 46 -9.71 1.00 -1.01
C GLY A 46 -9.65 0.55 0.45
N LYS A 47 -10.59 0.99 1.28
CA LYS A 47 -10.71 0.62 2.68
C LYS A 47 -11.04 -0.86 2.83
N GLY A 48 -10.25 -1.59 3.62
CA GLY A 48 -10.38 -3.04 3.78
C GLY A 48 -10.99 -3.48 5.12
N PHE A 49 -11.05 -2.59 6.12
CA PHE A 49 -11.55 -2.92 7.46
C PHE A 49 -11.97 -1.66 8.23
N PRO A 50 -12.84 -1.79 9.24
CA PRO A 50 -13.23 -0.67 10.10
C PRO A 50 -12.03 -0.08 10.83
N GLY A 51 -12.02 1.24 11.04
CA GLY A 51 -10.94 1.92 11.75
C GLY A 51 -9.59 1.88 11.02
N GLN A 52 -9.56 1.70 9.71
CA GLN A 52 -8.34 1.75 8.92
C GLN A 52 -7.87 3.19 8.73
N LEU A 53 -6.57 3.43 8.96
CA LEU A 53 -5.94 4.72 8.69
C LEU A 53 -6.02 5.07 7.20
N GLY A 54 -6.36 6.31 6.88
CA GLY A 54 -6.43 6.84 5.52
C GLY A 54 -5.26 7.75 5.18
N ILE A 55 -4.96 7.85 3.87
CA ILE A 55 -3.99 8.80 3.32
C ILE A 55 -4.44 9.32 1.93
N PHE A 56 -5.69 9.06 1.58
CA PHE A 56 -6.26 9.38 0.27
C PHE A 56 -6.63 10.86 0.08
N ASP A 57 -6.71 11.63 1.16
CA ASP A 57 -7.13 13.03 1.15
C ASP A 57 -6.21 13.90 2.03
N ASP A 58 -6.11 15.19 1.72
CA ASP A 58 -5.27 16.14 2.47
C ASP A 58 -5.76 16.36 3.92
N LYS A 59 -7.03 16.01 4.23
CA LYS A 59 -7.54 16.01 5.62
C LYS A 59 -6.70 15.17 6.58
N HIS A 60 -6.03 14.13 6.07
CA HIS A 60 -5.18 13.23 6.87
C HIS A 60 -3.84 13.87 7.28
N ILE A 61 -3.33 14.84 6.50
CA ILE A 61 -1.99 15.41 6.70
C ILE A 61 -1.76 15.90 8.13
N LYS A 62 -2.73 16.60 8.71
CA LYS A 62 -2.59 17.17 10.08
C LYS A 62 -2.35 16.10 11.14
N GLY A 63 -3.15 15.03 11.13
CA GLY A 63 -3.01 13.92 12.08
C GLY A 63 -1.70 13.17 11.87
N LEU A 64 -1.36 12.86 10.61
CA LEU A 64 -0.14 12.16 10.24
C LEU A 64 1.11 12.99 10.60
N THR A 65 1.08 14.32 10.45
CA THR A 65 2.18 15.20 10.88
C THR A 65 2.41 15.14 12.41
N LYS A 66 1.31 15.14 13.20
CA LYS A 66 1.39 14.93 14.66
C LYS A 66 2.08 13.59 14.98
N LEU A 67 1.71 12.53 14.28
CA LEU A 67 2.27 11.19 14.46
C LEU A 67 3.75 11.12 14.12
N THR A 68 4.14 11.55 12.92
CA THR A 68 5.52 11.47 12.43
C THR A 68 6.47 12.29 13.27
N THR A 69 6.02 13.49 13.72
CA THR A 69 6.79 14.33 14.63
C THR A 69 7.12 13.56 15.90
N LYS A 70 6.12 12.90 16.51
CA LYS A 70 6.33 12.16 17.76
C LYS A 70 7.18 10.91 17.57
N ILE A 71 7.02 10.19 16.48
CA ILE A 71 7.87 9.02 16.15
C ILE A 71 9.35 9.47 16.06
N LYS A 72 9.63 10.57 15.36
CA LYS A 72 10.98 11.10 15.18
C LYS A 72 11.62 11.63 16.48
N GLU A 73 10.84 12.17 17.42
CA GLU A 73 11.32 12.54 18.76
C GLU A 73 11.95 11.35 19.53
N HIS A 74 11.54 10.12 19.19
CA HIS A 74 12.09 8.89 19.74
C HIS A 74 13.19 8.27 18.86
N HIS A 75 13.79 9.03 17.94
CA HIS A 75 14.84 8.60 17.03
C HIS A 75 14.46 7.40 16.15
N SER A 76 13.17 7.25 15.86
CA SER A 76 12.62 6.23 14.95
C SER A 76 12.30 6.85 13.60
N LEU A 77 12.65 6.15 12.51
CA LEU A 77 12.20 6.52 11.16
C LEU A 77 10.70 6.21 11.03
N ALA A 78 9.94 7.17 10.52
CA ALA A 78 8.51 7.01 10.24
C ALA A 78 8.31 6.61 8.78
N ILE A 79 7.74 5.43 8.53
CA ILE A 79 7.39 4.92 7.21
C ILE A 79 5.88 4.69 7.15
N ALA A 80 5.22 5.07 6.05
CA ALA A 80 3.80 4.78 5.84
C ALA A 80 3.63 3.59 4.87
N GLN A 81 2.83 2.59 5.23
CA GLN A 81 2.44 1.56 4.28
C GLN A 81 1.23 2.03 3.48
N LEU A 82 1.36 2.06 2.14
CA LEU A 82 0.31 2.45 1.20
C LEU A 82 -0.48 1.22 0.74
N HIS A 83 -1.80 1.27 0.84
CA HIS A 83 -2.67 0.11 0.71
C HIS A 83 -3.95 0.42 -0.07
N HIS A 84 -4.48 -0.61 -0.73
CA HIS A 84 -5.84 -0.63 -1.27
C HIS A 84 -6.34 -2.09 -1.26
N ALA A 85 -7.47 -2.35 -0.61
CA ALA A 85 -7.93 -3.72 -0.38
C ALA A 85 -8.41 -4.42 -1.66
N GLY A 86 -8.80 -3.67 -2.68
CA GLY A 86 -9.26 -4.25 -3.95
C GLY A 86 -10.56 -5.05 -3.78
N MET A 87 -10.61 -6.27 -4.33
CA MET A 87 -11.75 -7.17 -4.18
C MET A 87 -12.07 -7.57 -2.73
N ARG A 88 -11.18 -7.25 -1.80
CA ARG A 88 -11.35 -7.52 -0.35
C ARG A 88 -11.88 -6.31 0.41
N SER A 89 -12.19 -5.19 -0.25
CA SER A 89 -12.92 -4.08 0.36
C SER A 89 -14.36 -4.51 0.64
N PRO A 90 -14.83 -4.49 1.91
CA PRO A 90 -16.21 -4.81 2.21
C PRO A 90 -17.15 -3.73 1.65
N GLU A 91 -18.16 -4.12 0.88
CA GLU A 91 -19.09 -3.19 0.22
C GLU A 91 -19.78 -2.27 1.22
N GLU A 92 -20.12 -2.78 2.40
CA GLU A 92 -20.75 -2.02 3.50
C GLU A 92 -19.83 -0.95 4.14
N LEU A 93 -18.50 -1.01 3.90
CA LEU A 93 -17.55 -0.02 4.41
C LEU A 93 -17.17 1.05 3.38
N ILE A 94 -17.42 0.79 2.11
CA ILE A 94 -17.03 1.68 1.01
C ILE A 94 -18.24 2.23 0.25
N ASP A 95 -19.45 1.82 0.63
CA ASP A 95 -20.73 2.22 0.03
C ASP A 95 -20.80 2.05 -1.51
N THR A 96 -20.00 1.12 -2.04
CA THR A 96 -19.97 0.82 -3.48
C THR A 96 -19.41 -0.58 -3.74
N GLN A 97 -19.58 -1.06 -4.96
CA GLN A 97 -19.02 -2.32 -5.40
C GLN A 97 -17.49 -2.30 -5.33
N PRO A 98 -16.83 -3.29 -4.71
CA PRO A 98 -15.38 -3.39 -4.68
C PRO A 98 -14.80 -3.55 -6.09
N VAL A 99 -13.52 -3.22 -6.24
CA VAL A 99 -12.83 -3.23 -7.53
C VAL A 99 -11.64 -4.20 -7.53
N CYS A 100 -11.32 -4.75 -8.70
CA CYS A 100 -10.17 -5.64 -8.90
C CYS A 100 -9.68 -5.57 -10.35
N PRO A 101 -8.60 -6.26 -10.71
CA PRO A 101 -8.11 -6.24 -12.10
C PRO A 101 -9.12 -6.79 -13.12
N SER A 102 -9.92 -7.80 -12.74
CA SER A 102 -10.92 -8.45 -13.63
C SER A 102 -12.12 -8.86 -12.79
N ASP A 103 -13.33 -8.83 -13.36
CA ASP A 103 -14.55 -9.20 -12.63
C ASP A 103 -14.40 -10.51 -11.85
N ASP A 104 -14.85 -10.49 -10.59
CA ASP A 104 -14.81 -11.65 -9.71
C ASP A 104 -16.18 -11.93 -9.10
N SER A 105 -16.81 -13.01 -9.56
CA SER A 105 -18.15 -13.40 -9.11
C SER A 105 -18.21 -13.91 -7.67
N ASN A 106 -17.08 -14.32 -7.09
CA ASN A 106 -17.05 -14.85 -5.71
C ASN A 106 -17.09 -13.73 -4.68
N THR A 107 -16.45 -12.61 -4.98
CA THR A 107 -16.41 -11.42 -4.11
C THR A 107 -17.40 -10.35 -4.54
N GLY A 108 -17.99 -10.47 -5.74
CA GLY A 108 -18.81 -9.42 -6.34
C GLY A 108 -18.01 -8.23 -6.88
N ALA A 109 -16.69 -8.29 -6.87
CA ALA A 109 -15.86 -7.17 -7.33
C ALA A 109 -15.92 -7.02 -8.85
N ARG A 110 -15.98 -5.77 -9.33
CA ARG A 110 -15.93 -5.43 -10.75
C ARG A 110 -14.50 -5.15 -11.24
N ALA A 111 -14.28 -5.38 -12.53
CA ALA A 111 -13.04 -5.00 -13.17
C ALA A 111 -12.85 -3.47 -13.16
N LEU A 112 -11.63 -3.02 -12.88
CA LEU A 112 -11.20 -1.64 -13.15
C LEU A 112 -11.14 -1.41 -14.67
N THR A 113 -11.65 -0.29 -15.15
CA THR A 113 -11.38 0.20 -16.51
C THR A 113 -9.89 0.55 -16.64
N PHE A 114 -9.41 0.76 -17.87
CA PHE A 114 -8.02 1.19 -18.10
C PHE A 114 -7.72 2.52 -17.41
N ASP A 115 -8.62 3.49 -17.52
CA ASP A 115 -8.46 4.82 -16.89
C ASP A 115 -8.48 4.73 -15.36
N GLU A 116 -9.29 3.83 -14.78
CA GLU A 116 -9.30 3.59 -13.33
C GLU A 116 -7.99 2.94 -12.84
N VAL A 117 -7.32 2.10 -13.66
CA VAL A 117 -5.99 1.58 -13.33
C VAL A 117 -4.96 2.71 -13.29
N ILE A 118 -5.00 3.61 -14.29
CA ILE A 118 -4.15 4.81 -14.30
C ILE A 118 -4.43 5.69 -13.07
N GLN A 119 -5.71 5.90 -12.72
CA GLN A 119 -6.08 6.67 -11.53
C GLN A 119 -5.58 6.00 -10.25
N LEU A 120 -5.75 4.69 -10.08
CA LEU A 120 -5.24 3.93 -8.93
C LEU A 120 -3.73 4.11 -8.77
N ARG A 121 -2.95 3.99 -9.85
CA ARG A 121 -1.51 4.27 -9.87
C ARG A 121 -1.21 5.69 -9.36
N ASN A 122 -1.91 6.68 -9.88
CA ASN A 122 -1.71 8.09 -9.52
C ASN A 122 -2.09 8.36 -8.06
N ASP A 123 -3.08 7.66 -7.52
CA ASP A 123 -3.49 7.79 -6.12
C ASP A 123 -2.46 7.19 -5.15
N PHE A 124 -1.79 6.09 -5.51
CA PHE A 124 -0.63 5.61 -4.76
C PHE A 124 0.51 6.63 -4.73
N ILE A 125 0.81 7.26 -5.88
CA ILE A 125 1.84 8.31 -5.97
C ILE A 125 1.44 9.54 -5.14
N SER A 126 0.19 9.99 -5.27
CA SER A 126 -0.33 11.12 -4.49
C SER A 126 -0.32 10.86 -2.99
N ALA A 127 -0.59 9.62 -2.58
CA ALA A 127 -0.51 9.19 -1.19
C ALA A 127 0.94 9.23 -0.67
N ALA A 128 1.94 8.86 -1.48
CA ALA A 128 3.36 9.01 -1.12
C ALA A 128 3.75 10.48 -0.95
N VAL A 129 3.26 11.37 -1.81
CA VAL A 129 3.47 12.83 -1.67
C VAL A 129 2.83 13.35 -0.38
N ARG A 130 1.61 12.88 -0.02
CA ARG A 130 0.97 13.23 1.25
C ARG A 130 1.76 12.70 2.45
N ALA A 131 2.29 11.49 2.37
CA ALA A 131 3.18 10.95 3.41
C ALA A 131 4.41 11.84 3.60
N GLN A 132 5.08 12.24 2.53
CA GLN A 132 6.22 13.14 2.59
C GLN A 132 5.85 14.51 3.20
N LYS A 133 4.74 15.12 2.75
CA LYS A 133 4.22 16.39 3.33
C LYS A 133 3.88 16.24 4.81
N SER A 134 3.46 15.06 5.24
CA SER A 134 3.17 14.75 6.64
C SER A 134 4.43 14.44 7.47
N GLY A 135 5.62 14.50 6.87
CA GLY A 135 6.90 14.29 7.55
C GLY A 135 7.31 12.83 7.70
N TYR A 136 6.68 11.87 7.02
CA TYR A 136 7.23 10.54 6.87
C TYR A 136 8.55 10.61 6.09
N GLN A 137 9.47 9.72 6.41
CA GLN A 137 10.78 9.62 5.77
C GLN A 137 10.78 8.61 4.62
N GLY A 138 9.67 7.92 4.43
CA GLY A 138 9.47 6.98 3.34
C GLY A 138 8.10 6.34 3.34
N VAL A 139 7.89 5.49 2.34
CA VAL A 139 6.69 4.67 2.19
C VAL A 139 7.04 3.23 1.84
N GLU A 140 6.12 2.32 2.14
CA GLU A 140 6.12 0.95 1.64
C GLU A 140 4.88 0.74 0.77
N ILE A 141 5.09 0.27 -0.46
CA ILE A 141 4.01 -0.09 -1.38
C ILE A 141 3.55 -1.51 -1.03
N HIS A 142 2.28 -1.67 -0.65
CA HIS A 142 1.72 -2.95 -0.23
C HIS A 142 1.24 -3.79 -1.42
N GLY A 143 2.11 -4.66 -1.93
CA GLY A 143 1.84 -5.61 -3.02
C GLY A 143 1.63 -7.06 -2.57
N ALA A 144 1.22 -7.29 -1.31
CA ALA A 144 1.10 -8.61 -0.70
C ALA A 144 -0.35 -8.96 -0.29
N HIS A 145 -0.55 -10.15 0.29
CA HIS A 145 -1.75 -10.61 1.03
C HIS A 145 -3.05 -10.63 0.21
N GLY A 146 -2.97 -10.72 -1.13
CA GLY A 146 -4.17 -10.74 -1.97
C GLY A 146 -4.92 -9.41 -2.02
N TYR A 147 -4.26 -8.28 -1.71
CA TYR A 147 -4.79 -6.93 -1.93
C TYR A 147 -4.56 -6.45 -3.36
N ILE A 148 -5.00 -5.25 -3.72
CA ILE A 148 -5.14 -4.85 -5.12
C ILE A 148 -3.87 -5.08 -5.97
N LEU A 149 -2.68 -4.71 -5.51
CA LEU A 149 -1.45 -4.89 -6.27
C LEU A 149 -1.05 -6.38 -6.37
N SER A 150 -1.31 -7.17 -5.33
CA SER A 150 -1.18 -8.62 -5.37
C SER A 150 -2.18 -9.25 -6.35
N GLN A 151 -3.42 -8.72 -6.43
CA GLN A 151 -4.42 -9.16 -7.39
C GLN A 151 -3.95 -8.87 -8.84
N PHE A 152 -3.28 -7.74 -9.07
CA PHE A 152 -2.67 -7.48 -10.39
C PHE A 152 -1.57 -8.48 -10.74
N LEU A 153 -0.73 -8.87 -9.80
CA LEU A 153 0.33 -9.86 -10.00
C LEU A 153 -0.21 -11.27 -10.29
N SER A 154 -1.37 -11.62 -9.75
CA SER A 154 -1.96 -12.96 -9.86
C SER A 154 -2.39 -13.30 -11.28
N SER A 155 -1.89 -14.41 -11.85
CA SER A 155 -2.35 -14.91 -13.14
C SER A 155 -3.74 -15.55 -13.09
N GLU A 156 -4.26 -15.83 -11.90
CA GLU A 156 -5.61 -16.39 -11.70
C GLU A 156 -6.67 -15.29 -11.61
N ILE A 157 -6.35 -14.20 -10.90
CA ILE A 157 -7.27 -13.08 -10.66
C ILE A 157 -7.22 -12.10 -11.83
N ASN A 158 -6.02 -11.76 -12.31
CA ASN A 158 -5.81 -10.80 -13.38
C ASN A 158 -5.91 -11.47 -14.75
N ARG A 159 -7.07 -11.35 -15.37
CA ARG A 159 -7.39 -11.86 -16.71
C ARG A 159 -7.49 -10.74 -17.76
N ARG A 160 -6.89 -9.59 -17.47
CA ARG A 160 -6.84 -8.42 -18.38
C ARG A 160 -6.08 -8.78 -19.66
N THR A 161 -6.48 -8.14 -20.76
CA THR A 161 -5.86 -8.27 -22.08
C THR A 161 -5.18 -6.99 -22.57
N ASP A 162 -5.15 -5.96 -21.70
CA ASP A 162 -4.45 -4.70 -21.92
C ASP A 162 -3.02 -4.74 -21.35
N ASP A 163 -2.37 -3.58 -21.27
CA ASP A 163 -0.98 -3.41 -20.82
C ASP A 163 -0.74 -3.81 -19.35
N TYR A 164 -1.79 -4.08 -18.57
CA TYR A 164 -1.72 -4.49 -17.17
C TYR A 164 -2.08 -5.95 -16.95
N GLY A 165 -2.18 -6.77 -18.02
CA GLY A 165 -2.54 -8.18 -17.96
C GLY A 165 -1.69 -9.07 -18.83
N GLY A 166 -1.88 -10.40 -18.74
CA GLY A 166 -1.15 -11.39 -19.52
C GLY A 166 0.20 -11.77 -18.90
N SER A 167 1.33 -11.33 -19.46
CA SER A 167 2.67 -11.67 -18.95
C SER A 167 2.94 -11.06 -17.56
N ILE A 168 3.93 -11.63 -16.84
CA ILE A 168 4.28 -11.11 -15.51
C ILE A 168 4.80 -9.67 -15.57
N GLU A 169 5.48 -9.28 -16.65
CA GLU A 169 5.93 -7.91 -16.87
C GLU A 169 4.74 -6.95 -16.94
N ASN A 170 3.68 -7.33 -17.65
CA ASN A 170 2.47 -6.52 -17.75
C ASN A 170 1.69 -6.50 -16.42
N ARG A 171 1.54 -7.67 -15.77
CA ARG A 171 0.85 -7.75 -14.48
C ARG A 171 1.56 -6.98 -13.36
N SER A 172 2.88 -6.89 -13.40
CA SER A 172 3.69 -6.11 -12.44
C SER A 172 3.85 -4.63 -12.83
N ARG A 173 3.52 -4.23 -14.05
CA ARG A 173 3.69 -2.87 -14.58
C ARG A 173 3.23 -1.78 -13.63
N ILE A 174 2.03 -1.91 -13.07
CA ILE A 174 1.48 -0.91 -12.14
C ILE A 174 2.40 -0.66 -10.94
N ILE A 175 3.06 -1.70 -10.40
CA ILE A 175 3.99 -1.57 -9.27
C ILE A 175 5.22 -0.76 -9.70
N PHE A 176 5.80 -1.08 -10.87
CA PHE A 176 6.95 -0.34 -11.39
C PHE A 176 6.62 1.12 -11.69
N GLU A 177 5.46 1.38 -12.27
CA GLU A 177 4.99 2.75 -12.53
C GLU A 177 4.75 3.55 -11.24
N ILE A 178 4.24 2.91 -10.17
CA ILE A 178 4.11 3.54 -8.84
C ILE A 178 5.51 3.85 -8.29
N VAL A 179 6.46 2.90 -8.33
CA VAL A 179 7.85 3.10 -7.89
C VAL A 179 8.47 4.29 -8.63
N ASP A 180 8.33 4.34 -9.94
CA ASP A 180 8.85 5.43 -10.76
C ASP A 180 8.22 6.78 -10.41
N GLY A 181 6.90 6.80 -10.25
CA GLY A 181 6.17 7.99 -9.87
C GLY A 181 6.55 8.52 -8.48
N VAL A 182 6.72 7.63 -7.50
CA VAL A 182 7.14 8.02 -6.14
C VAL A 182 8.55 8.64 -6.16
N ILE A 183 9.51 8.03 -6.87
CA ILE A 183 10.87 8.58 -7.00
C ILE A 183 10.86 9.93 -7.73
N ASN A 184 10.05 10.08 -8.77
CA ASN A 184 9.95 11.34 -9.52
C ASN A 184 9.36 12.48 -8.69
N GLU A 185 8.32 12.21 -7.89
CA GLU A 185 7.61 13.22 -7.11
C GLU A 185 8.25 13.50 -5.74
N CYS A 186 8.74 12.45 -5.06
CA CYS A 186 9.26 12.57 -3.69
C CYS A 186 10.80 12.71 -3.64
N GLY A 187 11.49 12.40 -4.73
CA GLY A 187 12.95 12.44 -4.80
C GLY A 187 13.63 11.17 -4.26
N LYS A 188 14.95 11.07 -4.51
CA LYS A 188 15.74 9.86 -4.22
C LYS A 188 16.06 9.65 -2.73
N ASP A 189 15.94 10.69 -1.92
CA ASP A 189 16.21 10.61 -0.48
C ASP A 189 14.98 10.15 0.32
N PHE A 190 13.83 9.98 -0.35
CA PHE A 190 12.61 9.45 0.25
C PHE A 190 12.63 7.93 0.20
N ILE A 191 12.71 7.28 1.37
CA ILE A 191 12.85 5.83 1.50
C ILE A 191 11.66 5.13 0.84
N LEU A 192 11.93 4.19 -0.04
CA LEU A 192 10.91 3.43 -0.76
C LEU A 192 11.09 1.93 -0.59
N GLY A 193 10.08 1.30 -0.01
CA GLY A 193 9.98 -0.15 0.11
C GLY A 193 8.84 -0.72 -0.72
N VAL A 194 8.93 -2.01 -1.00
CA VAL A 194 7.84 -2.80 -1.61
C VAL A 194 7.64 -4.07 -0.80
N ARG A 195 6.40 -4.36 -0.41
CA ARG A 195 6.04 -5.61 0.26
C ARG A 195 5.35 -6.55 -0.72
N LEU A 196 5.82 -7.79 -0.81
CA LEU A 196 5.27 -8.82 -1.69
C LEU A 196 5.00 -10.12 -0.92
N SER A 197 3.97 -10.86 -1.32
CA SER A 197 3.81 -12.27 -0.95
C SER A 197 4.48 -13.13 -2.02
N PRO A 198 5.32 -14.11 -1.65
CA PRO A 198 6.03 -14.94 -2.62
C PRO A 198 5.10 -15.94 -3.33
N GLU A 199 4.03 -16.35 -2.65
CA GLU A 199 3.04 -17.33 -3.12
C GLU A 199 1.70 -17.12 -2.41
N GLY A 200 0.72 -17.96 -2.68
CA GLY A 200 -0.67 -17.77 -2.25
C GLY A 200 -1.41 -16.75 -3.14
N PHE A 201 -2.73 -16.62 -2.98
CA PHE A 201 -3.56 -15.66 -3.70
C PHE A 201 -3.46 -15.74 -5.24
N GLY A 202 -3.19 -16.93 -5.80
CA GLY A 202 -2.97 -17.11 -7.24
C GLY A 202 -1.60 -16.60 -7.73
N LEU A 203 -0.65 -16.36 -6.82
CA LEU A 203 0.73 -15.99 -7.14
C LEU A 203 1.59 -17.25 -7.32
N LYS A 204 2.58 -17.17 -8.19
CA LYS A 204 3.58 -18.21 -8.41
C LYS A 204 4.95 -17.74 -7.96
N LEU A 205 5.59 -18.51 -7.09
CA LEU A 205 6.90 -18.19 -6.51
C LEU A 205 7.93 -17.79 -7.58
N ALA A 206 7.98 -18.52 -8.71
CA ALA A 206 8.94 -18.23 -9.79
C ALA A 206 8.71 -16.83 -10.40
N GLU A 207 7.44 -16.45 -10.64
CA GLU A 207 7.08 -15.15 -11.20
C GLU A 207 7.37 -14.01 -10.20
N ILE A 208 7.05 -14.22 -8.91
CA ILE A 208 7.32 -13.18 -7.88
C ILE A 208 8.82 -13.01 -7.65
N LYS A 209 9.62 -14.09 -7.74
CA LYS A 209 11.08 -14.00 -7.69
C LYS A 209 11.62 -13.12 -8.84
N GLU A 210 11.11 -13.28 -10.06
CA GLU A 210 11.46 -12.46 -11.22
C GLU A 210 11.10 -10.97 -10.99
N VAL A 211 9.92 -10.69 -10.44
CA VAL A 211 9.51 -9.32 -10.06
C VAL A 211 10.46 -8.73 -9.01
N CYS A 212 10.84 -9.51 -7.98
CA CYS A 212 11.79 -9.06 -6.96
C CYS A 212 13.16 -8.73 -7.56
N GLU A 213 13.70 -9.61 -8.40
CA GLU A 213 14.99 -9.42 -9.09
C GLU A 213 14.94 -8.16 -9.97
N SER A 214 13.85 -7.96 -10.70
CA SER A 214 13.63 -6.78 -11.53
C SER A 214 13.52 -5.49 -10.72
N LEU A 215 12.78 -5.49 -9.59
CA LEU A 215 12.70 -4.34 -8.68
C LEU A 215 14.07 -3.96 -8.11
N ILE A 216 14.86 -4.95 -7.65
CA ILE A 216 16.23 -4.72 -7.15
C ILE A 216 17.12 -4.15 -8.24
N ALA A 217 17.02 -4.66 -9.49
CA ALA A 217 17.81 -4.20 -10.61
C ALA A 217 17.57 -2.73 -10.98
N THR A 218 16.38 -2.18 -10.67
CA THR A 218 16.08 -0.74 -10.88
C THR A 218 16.94 0.18 -10.03
N LYS A 219 17.40 -0.28 -8.85
CA LYS A 219 18.08 0.53 -7.82
C LYS A 219 17.24 1.73 -7.36
N LYS A 220 15.91 1.62 -7.43
CA LYS A 220 14.94 2.66 -7.04
C LYS A 220 14.27 2.38 -5.70
N ILE A 221 14.42 1.18 -5.17
CA ILE A 221 13.88 0.78 -3.87
C ILE A 221 15.00 0.56 -2.87
N ASP A 222 14.73 0.88 -1.60
CA ASP A 222 15.68 0.73 -0.48
C ASP A 222 15.55 -0.62 0.20
N PHE A 223 14.35 -1.21 0.21
CA PHE A 223 14.11 -2.53 0.81
C PHE A 223 12.95 -3.28 0.13
N LEU A 224 13.03 -4.61 0.23
CA LEU A 224 11.92 -5.54 -0.04
C LEU A 224 11.49 -6.17 1.28
N ASP A 225 10.19 -6.18 1.53
CA ASP A 225 9.56 -6.92 2.64
C ASP A 225 8.82 -8.12 2.06
N ILE A 226 9.30 -9.32 2.37
CA ILE A 226 8.69 -10.57 1.89
C ILE A 226 7.82 -11.13 3.00
N SER A 227 6.52 -11.14 2.76
CA SER A 227 5.54 -11.63 3.71
C SER A 227 5.11 -13.05 3.37
N LEU A 228 5.55 -14.00 4.19
CA LEU A 228 5.09 -15.37 4.11
C LEU A 228 3.64 -15.47 4.63
N TRP A 229 2.87 -16.33 4.01
CA TRP A 229 1.51 -16.66 4.43
C TRP A 229 1.45 -18.16 4.68
N ASP A 230 1.07 -18.54 5.89
CA ASP A 230 0.83 -19.94 6.29
C ASP A 230 -0.64 -20.31 6.08
#